data_3a6b63c9ec798d5cccc17c4fb526b424
#
_entry.id   3a6b63c9ec798d5cccc17c4fb526b424
#
_cell.length_a   1.000
_cell.length_b   1.000
_cell.length_c   1.000
_cell.angle_alpha   90.00
_cell.angle_beta   90.00
_cell.angle_gamma   90.00
#
_symmetry.space_group_name_H-M   'P 1'
#
loop_
_entity.id
_entity.type
_entity.pdbx_description
1 polymer ?
#
loop_
_entity_poly.entity_id
_entity_poly.type
_entity_poly.pdbx_seq_one_letter_code
_entity_poly.pdbx_strand_id
1 'polypeptide(L)'
;MTDAKIDEYYVDSEGKMVTSAWVELKNEEDPDSPETPDTFWYYFEKDGKSAVSKWVKFDSKWYYFDESGHMATGKTEIDGATYYLGTEKDGAMKTGWIRLEENSHVPGSSESWYYFNSDGKMVKTQYDKKIDGNYYTFIDGKMQTGWVLMPSGSDADATGSNAAVPNVTDYQYYGPAGDGKRAEGFHSIEGISGIHEADEVYTFCFKAGKPYVSTKKGNSLFTINAKKYAFSDLGIMQTGRQVVNVANDEIANFCFGEDGIMKTGKQTIFNEETGETENWFFHTDGDKKGQGYHGLRNGILYVYGKRQDATADQRYAPADLNGTTYLVGTAGNVQKASASSTSSEKPELGRGYKDIKDANGTIWTVNTAGVVQ
;
A
#
# COMPACT_ATOMS: atom_id res chain seq x y z
N MET A 1 -55.33 -40.84 -12.02
CA MET A 1 -54.19 -40.83 -12.91
C MET A 1 -53.02 -40.35 -12.10
N THR A 2 -51.78 -40.78 -12.39
CA THR A 2 -50.56 -40.22 -11.77
C THR A 2 -50.09 -39.06 -12.62
N ASP A 3 -49.53 -38.02 -11.98
CA ASP A 3 -48.89 -36.89 -12.64
C ASP A 3 -47.79 -37.39 -13.58
N ALA A 4 -47.67 -36.81 -14.75
CA ALA A 4 -46.65 -37.22 -15.72
C ALA A 4 -46.18 -36.08 -16.57
N LYS A 5 -44.84 -35.98 -16.76
CA LYS A 5 -44.21 -35.17 -17.81
C LYS A 5 -44.22 -35.99 -19.10
N ILE A 6 -44.83 -35.47 -20.14
CA ILE A 6 -44.96 -36.11 -21.45
C ILE A 6 -44.28 -35.16 -22.45
N ASP A 7 -43.07 -35.53 -22.92
CA ASP A 7 -42.23 -34.68 -23.75
C ASP A 7 -42.07 -33.25 -23.14
N GLU A 8 -42.57 -32.24 -23.81
CA GLU A 8 -42.49 -30.82 -23.40
C GLU A 8 -43.66 -30.39 -22.47
N TYR A 9 -44.62 -31.28 -22.13
CA TYR A 9 -45.83 -30.95 -21.40
C TYR A 9 -45.89 -31.71 -20.05
N TYR A 10 -46.64 -31.13 -19.11
CA TYR A 10 -46.94 -31.79 -17.84
C TYR A 10 -48.46 -31.79 -17.59
N VAL A 11 -48.97 -32.93 -17.17
CA VAL A 11 -50.36 -33.11 -16.76
C VAL A 11 -50.41 -33.44 -15.28
N ASP A 12 -51.34 -32.79 -14.57
CA ASP A 12 -51.59 -33.04 -13.15
C ASP A 12 -52.33 -34.37 -12.91
N SER A 13 -52.56 -34.71 -11.65
CA SER A 13 -53.24 -35.93 -11.24
C SER A 13 -54.70 -36.05 -11.76
N GLU A 14 -55.29 -34.95 -12.21
CA GLU A 14 -56.63 -34.91 -12.82
C GLU A 14 -56.55 -35.05 -14.35
N GLY A 15 -55.32 -35.12 -14.92
CA GLY A 15 -55.13 -35.21 -16.37
C GLY A 15 -55.20 -33.85 -17.08
N LYS A 16 -55.18 -32.74 -16.33
CA LYS A 16 -55.19 -31.39 -16.88
C LYS A 16 -53.79 -30.91 -17.18
N MET A 17 -53.59 -30.33 -18.35
CA MET A 17 -52.33 -29.72 -18.73
C MET A 17 -51.98 -28.50 -17.84
N VAL A 18 -50.77 -28.48 -17.29
CA VAL A 18 -50.27 -27.40 -16.47
C VAL A 18 -49.74 -26.28 -17.38
N THR A 19 -50.10 -25.03 -17.08
CA THR A 19 -49.68 -23.84 -17.83
C THR A 19 -49.35 -22.69 -16.90
N SER A 20 -48.40 -21.84 -17.29
CA SER A 20 -47.97 -20.66 -16.51
C SER A 20 -47.64 -21.00 -15.04
N ALA A 21 -46.98 -22.14 -14.79
CA ALA A 21 -46.77 -22.66 -13.45
C ALA A 21 -45.42 -23.35 -13.30
N TRP A 22 -44.95 -23.33 -12.08
CA TRP A 22 -43.77 -24.07 -11.64
C TRP A 22 -44.14 -25.48 -11.20
N VAL A 23 -43.32 -26.46 -11.55
CA VAL A 23 -43.46 -27.84 -11.12
C VAL A 23 -42.12 -28.38 -10.68
N GLU A 24 -42.10 -29.00 -9.51
CA GLU A 24 -40.93 -29.72 -9.00
C GLU A 24 -41.11 -31.22 -9.30
N LEU A 25 -40.17 -31.81 -10.01
CA LEU A 25 -40.20 -33.23 -10.38
C LEU A 25 -38.98 -33.94 -9.83
N LYS A 26 -39.12 -35.22 -9.47
CA LYS A 26 -37.97 -36.04 -9.05
C LYS A 26 -36.97 -36.22 -10.19
N ASN A 27 -35.71 -36.26 -9.83
CA ASN A 27 -34.64 -36.63 -10.73
C ASN A 27 -34.75 -38.15 -10.99
N GLU A 28 -35.20 -38.54 -12.17
CA GLU A 28 -35.28 -39.93 -12.60
C GLU A 28 -34.06 -40.35 -13.45
N GLU A 29 -33.25 -39.40 -13.88
CA GLU A 29 -32.10 -39.66 -14.75
C GLU A 29 -30.88 -40.21 -13.96
N ASP A 30 -30.63 -39.70 -12.75
CA ASP A 30 -29.57 -40.16 -11.87
C ASP A 30 -29.96 -39.99 -10.39
N PRO A 31 -30.91 -40.79 -9.89
CA PRO A 31 -31.52 -40.60 -8.58
C PRO A 31 -30.57 -40.88 -7.39
N ASP A 32 -29.47 -41.56 -7.64
CA ASP A 32 -28.51 -41.96 -6.59
C ASP A 32 -27.18 -41.17 -6.64
N SER A 33 -27.04 -40.19 -7.53
CA SER A 33 -25.85 -39.38 -7.65
C SER A 33 -25.80 -38.32 -6.56
N PRO A 34 -24.71 -38.26 -5.76
CA PRO A 34 -24.51 -37.21 -4.76
C PRO A 34 -24.19 -35.84 -5.41
N GLU A 35 -23.95 -35.80 -6.72
CA GLU A 35 -23.58 -34.60 -7.47
C GLU A 35 -24.76 -33.90 -8.14
N THR A 36 -25.92 -34.58 -8.24
CA THR A 36 -27.13 -34.07 -8.86
C THR A 36 -28.26 -33.89 -7.82
N PRO A 37 -29.11 -32.85 -7.96
CA PRO A 37 -30.26 -32.69 -7.06
C PRO A 37 -31.26 -33.85 -7.12
N ASP A 38 -31.91 -34.15 -5.99
CA ASP A 38 -32.99 -35.14 -5.92
C ASP A 38 -34.21 -34.74 -6.77
N THR A 39 -34.37 -33.44 -7.02
CA THR A 39 -35.50 -32.87 -7.77
C THR A 39 -35.05 -31.76 -8.67
N PHE A 40 -35.72 -31.55 -9.77
CA PHE A 40 -35.55 -30.42 -10.67
C PHE A 40 -36.80 -29.57 -10.73
N TRP A 41 -36.62 -28.23 -10.84
CA TRP A 41 -37.72 -27.31 -11.08
C TRP A 41 -37.86 -27.02 -12.56
N TYR A 42 -39.11 -27.06 -13.07
CA TYR A 42 -39.52 -26.73 -14.41
C TYR A 42 -40.50 -25.56 -14.39
N TYR A 43 -40.56 -24.81 -15.45
CA TYR A 43 -41.60 -23.81 -15.66
C TYR A 43 -42.32 -24.10 -16.96
N PHE A 44 -43.66 -24.32 -16.86
CA PHE A 44 -44.53 -24.53 -18.00
C PHE A 44 -45.15 -23.21 -18.42
N GLU A 45 -44.90 -22.81 -19.69
CA GLU A 45 -45.36 -21.54 -20.24
C GLU A 45 -46.87 -21.54 -20.47
N LYS A 46 -47.40 -20.42 -21.01
CA LYS A 46 -48.85 -20.26 -21.25
C LYS A 46 -49.43 -21.30 -22.23
N ASP A 47 -48.63 -21.77 -23.14
CA ASP A 47 -49.04 -22.82 -24.13
C ASP A 47 -48.86 -24.24 -23.58
N GLY A 48 -48.43 -24.39 -22.33
CA GLY A 48 -48.20 -25.65 -21.65
C GLY A 48 -46.84 -26.29 -21.90
N LYS A 49 -45.97 -25.68 -22.73
CA LYS A 49 -44.63 -26.20 -22.97
C LYS A 49 -43.66 -25.82 -21.87
N SER A 50 -42.75 -26.72 -21.54
CA SER A 50 -41.65 -26.39 -20.62
C SER A 50 -40.70 -25.36 -21.24
N ALA A 51 -40.23 -24.42 -20.44
CA ALA A 51 -39.18 -23.50 -20.82
C ALA A 51 -37.87 -24.28 -21.02
N VAL A 52 -37.19 -24.12 -22.16
CA VAL A 52 -35.97 -24.84 -22.53
C VAL A 52 -34.99 -23.87 -23.15
N SER A 53 -33.70 -23.90 -22.74
CA SER A 53 -32.60 -23.07 -23.25
C SER A 53 -32.97 -21.59 -23.31
N LYS A 54 -33.60 -21.06 -22.26
CA LYS A 54 -34.13 -19.68 -22.29
C LYS A 54 -34.22 -19.03 -20.91
N TRP A 55 -34.22 -17.71 -20.92
CA TRP A 55 -34.57 -16.88 -19.78
C TRP A 55 -36.07 -16.69 -19.64
N VAL A 56 -36.58 -16.86 -18.45
CA VAL A 56 -37.98 -16.59 -18.08
C VAL A 56 -38.01 -15.55 -16.97
N LYS A 57 -38.86 -14.53 -17.14
CA LYS A 57 -39.14 -13.55 -16.09
C LYS A 57 -40.42 -13.93 -15.36
N PHE A 58 -40.31 -14.21 -14.07
CA PHE A 58 -41.42 -14.51 -13.20
C PHE A 58 -41.33 -13.72 -11.91
N ASP A 59 -42.38 -13.07 -11.50
CA ASP A 59 -42.48 -12.22 -10.31
C ASP A 59 -41.28 -11.25 -10.17
N SER A 60 -40.99 -10.52 -11.26
CA SER A 60 -39.89 -9.55 -11.38
C SER A 60 -38.46 -10.11 -11.28
N LYS A 61 -38.29 -11.41 -11.14
CA LYS A 61 -37.02 -12.12 -11.12
C LYS A 61 -36.76 -12.84 -12.43
N TRP A 62 -35.50 -13.03 -12.79
CA TRP A 62 -35.08 -13.77 -13.95
C TRP A 62 -34.57 -15.15 -13.55
N TYR A 63 -35.00 -16.19 -14.32
CA TYR A 63 -34.60 -17.57 -14.18
C TYR A 63 -34.13 -18.09 -15.51
N TYR A 64 -33.19 -19.00 -15.53
CA TYR A 64 -32.73 -19.66 -16.75
C TYR A 64 -33.07 -21.16 -16.69
N PHE A 65 -33.53 -21.68 -17.79
CA PHE A 65 -33.81 -23.11 -17.97
C PHE A 65 -32.84 -23.66 -19.00
N ASP A 66 -32.17 -24.77 -18.66
CA ASP A 66 -31.19 -25.42 -19.51
C ASP A 66 -31.85 -26.17 -20.70
N GLU A 67 -31.04 -26.90 -21.47
CA GLU A 67 -31.50 -27.66 -22.61
C GLU A 67 -32.40 -28.84 -22.25
N SER A 68 -32.37 -29.31 -21.02
CA SER A 68 -33.29 -30.33 -20.48
C SER A 68 -34.55 -29.72 -19.84
N GLY A 69 -34.65 -28.39 -19.79
CA GLY A 69 -35.74 -27.64 -19.16
C GLY A 69 -35.60 -27.55 -17.64
N HIS A 70 -34.47 -27.93 -17.06
CA HIS A 70 -34.22 -27.77 -15.64
C HIS A 70 -33.88 -26.31 -15.30
N MET A 71 -34.43 -25.81 -14.20
CA MET A 71 -34.04 -24.50 -13.68
C MET A 71 -32.60 -24.51 -13.27
N ALA A 72 -31.78 -23.72 -13.92
CA ALA A 72 -30.36 -23.57 -13.59
C ALA A 72 -30.17 -22.85 -12.26
N THR A 73 -29.17 -23.29 -11.49
CA THR A 73 -28.84 -22.74 -10.17
C THR A 73 -27.32 -22.57 -10.03
N GLY A 74 -26.90 -21.88 -8.98
CA GLY A 74 -25.47 -21.67 -8.71
C GLY A 74 -24.78 -20.78 -9.75
N LYS A 75 -23.47 -20.98 -9.89
CA LYS A 75 -22.63 -20.26 -10.86
C LYS A 75 -22.70 -20.98 -12.22
N THR A 76 -23.38 -20.37 -13.18
CA THR A 76 -23.72 -20.98 -14.47
C THR A 76 -23.20 -20.12 -15.62
N GLU A 77 -22.61 -20.74 -16.64
CA GLU A 77 -22.19 -20.05 -17.87
C GLU A 77 -23.32 -20.17 -18.91
N ILE A 78 -23.76 -19.01 -19.43
CA ILE A 78 -24.82 -18.89 -20.42
C ILE A 78 -24.36 -17.91 -21.49
N ASP A 79 -24.32 -18.35 -22.74
CA ASP A 79 -23.90 -17.53 -23.90
C ASP A 79 -22.55 -16.82 -23.66
N GLY A 80 -21.57 -17.51 -23.07
CA GLY A 80 -20.22 -17.00 -22.80
C GLY A 80 -20.10 -15.99 -21.64
N ALA A 81 -21.19 -15.74 -20.92
CA ALA A 81 -21.22 -14.96 -19.69
C ALA A 81 -21.56 -15.84 -18.48
N THR A 82 -20.91 -15.56 -17.35
CA THR A 82 -21.18 -16.26 -16.10
C THR A 82 -22.22 -15.50 -15.27
N TYR A 83 -23.20 -16.21 -14.75
CA TYR A 83 -24.25 -15.72 -13.88
C TYR A 83 -24.25 -16.46 -12.55
N TYR A 84 -24.86 -15.90 -11.53
CA TYR A 84 -25.19 -16.61 -10.30
C TYR A 84 -26.71 -16.66 -10.12
N LEU A 85 -27.24 -17.86 -10.16
CA LEU A 85 -28.68 -18.16 -10.20
C LEU A 85 -29.19 -18.66 -8.84
N GLY A 86 -28.67 -18.13 -7.75
CA GLY A 86 -29.07 -18.50 -6.40
C GLY A 86 -28.76 -19.95 -6.06
N THR A 87 -29.54 -20.51 -5.12
CA THR A 87 -29.43 -21.89 -4.67
C THR A 87 -30.48 -22.77 -5.34
N GLU A 88 -30.44 -24.07 -5.16
CA GLU A 88 -31.38 -25.06 -5.68
C GLU A 88 -32.84 -24.71 -5.43
N LYS A 89 -33.14 -24.01 -4.32
CA LYS A 89 -34.53 -23.62 -3.94
C LYS A 89 -34.88 -22.20 -4.38
N ASP A 90 -33.95 -21.43 -4.94
CA ASP A 90 -34.20 -20.03 -5.34
C ASP A 90 -34.15 -19.86 -6.87
N GLY A 91 -33.09 -20.32 -7.53
CA GLY A 91 -32.89 -20.24 -8.99
C GLY A 91 -32.86 -18.83 -9.58
N ALA A 92 -33.15 -17.80 -8.79
CA ALA A 92 -33.27 -16.44 -9.29
C ALA A 92 -31.90 -15.81 -9.56
N MET A 93 -31.76 -15.19 -10.73
CA MET A 93 -30.56 -14.43 -11.10
C MET A 93 -30.23 -13.37 -10.06
N LYS A 94 -29.00 -13.35 -9.60
CA LYS A 94 -28.45 -12.39 -8.63
C LYS A 94 -27.62 -11.31 -9.30
N THR A 95 -27.59 -10.15 -8.66
CA THR A 95 -26.79 -8.98 -9.07
C THR A 95 -26.07 -8.39 -7.85
N GLY A 96 -25.04 -7.56 -8.09
CA GLY A 96 -24.26 -6.94 -7.04
C GLY A 96 -23.15 -7.84 -6.49
N TRP A 97 -22.75 -7.57 -5.25
CA TRP A 97 -21.69 -8.29 -4.56
C TRP A 97 -22.21 -9.62 -4.00
N ILE A 98 -21.49 -10.69 -4.30
CA ILE A 98 -21.81 -12.04 -3.81
C ILE A 98 -20.52 -12.71 -3.36
N ARG A 99 -20.56 -13.30 -2.18
CA ARG A 99 -19.48 -14.12 -1.62
C ARG A 99 -19.80 -15.59 -1.88
N LEU A 100 -18.90 -16.26 -2.57
CA LEU A 100 -19.07 -17.66 -2.96
C LEU A 100 -17.86 -18.48 -2.56
N GLU A 101 -18.07 -19.73 -2.21
CA GLU A 101 -16.99 -20.70 -2.09
C GLU A 101 -16.26 -20.86 -3.43
N GLU A 102 -14.94 -20.95 -3.38
CA GLU A 102 -14.11 -21.08 -4.58
C GLU A 102 -14.35 -22.41 -5.29
N ASN A 103 -14.59 -23.45 -4.50
CA ASN A 103 -14.98 -24.76 -4.99
C ASN A 103 -16.29 -25.17 -4.32
N SER A 104 -17.37 -25.08 -5.07
CA SER A 104 -18.72 -25.47 -4.60
C SER A 104 -18.87 -26.97 -4.30
N HIS A 105 -17.95 -27.81 -4.77
CA HIS A 105 -17.95 -29.26 -4.51
C HIS A 105 -17.16 -29.63 -3.24
N VAL A 106 -16.46 -28.67 -2.61
CA VAL A 106 -15.71 -28.86 -1.36
C VAL A 106 -16.28 -27.94 -0.30
N PRO A 107 -17.19 -28.41 0.57
CA PRO A 107 -17.71 -27.63 1.66
C PRO A 107 -16.58 -27.08 2.57
N GLY A 108 -16.65 -25.77 2.87
CA GLY A 108 -15.63 -25.09 3.66
C GLY A 108 -14.35 -24.72 2.87
N SER A 109 -14.39 -24.76 1.54
CA SER A 109 -13.36 -24.15 0.70
C SER A 109 -13.30 -22.65 0.95
N SER A 110 -12.13 -22.03 0.62
CA SER A 110 -11.99 -20.57 0.73
C SER A 110 -13.08 -19.85 -0.06
N GLU A 111 -13.57 -18.75 0.50
CA GLU A 111 -14.58 -17.93 -0.14
C GLU A 111 -13.96 -16.69 -0.78
N SER A 112 -14.47 -16.30 -1.94
CA SER A 112 -14.10 -15.09 -2.65
C SER A 112 -15.30 -14.20 -2.94
N TRP A 113 -15.05 -12.90 -3.04
CA TRP A 113 -16.05 -11.94 -3.48
C TRP A 113 -16.08 -11.84 -5.00
N TYR A 114 -17.29 -11.88 -5.55
CA TYR A 114 -17.61 -11.70 -6.96
C TYR A 114 -18.57 -10.53 -7.13
N TYR A 115 -18.55 -9.90 -8.29
CA TYR A 115 -19.50 -8.85 -8.61
C TYR A 115 -20.24 -9.15 -9.91
N PHE A 116 -21.57 -9.14 -9.83
CA PHE A 116 -22.46 -9.33 -10.96
C PHE A 116 -23.14 -8.00 -11.30
N ASN A 117 -23.02 -7.55 -12.55
CA ASN A 117 -23.59 -6.27 -12.98
C ASN A 117 -25.13 -6.28 -12.96
N SER A 118 -25.77 -5.17 -13.38
CA SER A 118 -27.23 -5.05 -13.45
C SER A 118 -27.90 -6.08 -14.36
N ASP A 119 -27.16 -6.61 -15.35
CA ASP A 119 -27.65 -7.64 -16.26
C ASP A 119 -27.37 -9.05 -15.73
N GLY A 120 -26.88 -9.20 -14.51
CA GLY A 120 -26.53 -10.46 -13.89
C GLY A 120 -25.20 -11.05 -14.34
N LYS A 121 -24.45 -10.38 -15.24
CA LYS A 121 -23.18 -10.89 -15.75
C LYS A 121 -22.05 -10.67 -14.76
N MET A 122 -21.28 -11.72 -14.48
CA MET A 122 -20.09 -11.64 -13.63
C MET A 122 -19.02 -10.75 -14.29
N VAL A 123 -18.42 -9.86 -13.51
CA VAL A 123 -17.21 -9.15 -13.91
C VAL A 123 -16.06 -10.16 -13.85
N LYS A 124 -15.48 -10.50 -15.01
CA LYS A 124 -14.35 -11.44 -15.12
C LYS A 124 -13.04 -10.76 -14.74
N THR A 125 -12.07 -10.62 -15.64
CA THR A 125 -10.83 -9.88 -15.36
C THR A 125 -11.00 -8.42 -15.75
N GLN A 126 -10.95 -7.53 -14.76
CA GLN A 126 -11.05 -6.09 -14.96
C GLN A 126 -10.31 -5.35 -13.84
N TYR A 127 -9.33 -4.53 -14.21
CA TYR A 127 -8.58 -3.68 -13.32
C TYR A 127 -9.29 -2.34 -13.10
N ASP A 128 -9.20 -1.79 -11.89
CA ASP A 128 -9.76 -0.48 -11.52
C ASP A 128 -11.24 -0.29 -11.91
N LYS A 129 -12.05 -1.33 -11.73
CA LYS A 129 -13.50 -1.27 -11.93
C LYS A 129 -14.14 -0.36 -10.90
N LYS A 130 -14.80 0.71 -11.35
CA LYS A 130 -15.59 1.58 -10.45
C LYS A 130 -16.93 0.96 -10.11
N ILE A 131 -17.20 0.79 -8.82
CA ILE A 131 -18.47 0.29 -8.25
C ILE A 131 -18.78 1.19 -7.05
N ASP A 132 -19.94 1.82 -7.04
CA ASP A 132 -20.45 2.67 -5.94
C ASP A 132 -19.43 3.70 -5.42
N GLY A 133 -18.71 4.33 -6.37
CA GLY A 133 -17.73 5.39 -6.06
C GLY A 133 -16.32 4.88 -5.72
N ASN A 134 -16.14 3.62 -5.38
CA ASN A 134 -14.86 2.99 -5.10
C ASN A 134 -14.31 2.23 -6.32
N TYR A 135 -13.02 1.90 -6.29
CA TYR A 135 -12.38 1.14 -7.35
C TYR A 135 -11.93 -0.23 -6.82
N TYR A 136 -12.15 -1.26 -7.64
CA TYR A 136 -11.84 -2.66 -7.34
C TYR A 136 -11.15 -3.31 -8.53
N THR A 137 -10.39 -4.35 -8.27
CA THR A 137 -9.80 -5.18 -9.33
C THR A 137 -10.32 -6.61 -9.21
N PHE A 138 -10.64 -7.19 -10.35
CA PHE A 138 -11.08 -8.57 -10.48
C PHE A 138 -10.13 -9.32 -11.41
N ILE A 139 -9.73 -10.51 -11.00
CA ILE A 139 -8.96 -11.46 -11.81
C ILE A 139 -9.71 -12.78 -11.77
N ASP A 140 -10.05 -13.32 -12.93
CA ASP A 140 -10.86 -14.55 -13.08
C ASP A 140 -12.16 -14.52 -12.26
N GLY A 141 -12.79 -13.35 -12.20
CA GLY A 141 -14.03 -13.11 -11.47
C GLY A 141 -13.85 -12.78 -9.99
N LYS A 142 -12.72 -13.11 -9.38
CA LYS A 142 -12.45 -12.89 -7.96
C LYS A 142 -11.98 -11.46 -7.68
N MET A 143 -12.62 -10.80 -6.71
CA MET A 143 -12.14 -9.52 -6.20
C MET A 143 -10.74 -9.69 -5.59
N GLN A 144 -9.82 -8.85 -6.01
CA GLN A 144 -8.45 -8.84 -5.49
C GLN A 144 -8.34 -7.98 -4.24
N THR A 145 -7.42 -8.36 -3.36
CA THR A 145 -7.07 -7.65 -2.12
C THR A 145 -5.56 -7.62 -1.94
N GLY A 146 -5.05 -6.74 -1.09
CA GLY A 146 -3.61 -6.62 -0.87
C GLY A 146 -2.87 -6.00 -2.06
N TRP A 147 -1.62 -6.38 -2.22
CA TRP A 147 -0.79 -5.95 -3.33
C TRP A 147 -1.12 -6.71 -4.61
N VAL A 148 -1.48 -6.01 -5.65
CA VAL A 148 -1.86 -6.58 -6.96
C VAL A 148 -0.89 -6.05 -8.00
N LEU A 149 -0.20 -6.98 -8.68
CA LEU A 149 0.63 -6.66 -9.83
C LEU A 149 -0.26 -6.21 -10.99
N MET A 150 0.00 -5.01 -11.50
CA MET A 150 -0.78 -4.45 -12.60
C MET A 150 -0.17 -4.84 -13.95
N PRO A 151 -0.97 -5.10 -14.98
CA PRO A 151 -0.44 -5.40 -16.30
C PRO A 151 0.34 -4.19 -16.83
N SER A 152 1.59 -4.40 -17.20
CA SER A 152 2.37 -3.42 -17.95
C SER A 152 1.82 -3.32 -19.37
N GLY A 153 1.60 -2.10 -19.85
CA GLY A 153 0.88 -1.83 -21.10
C GLY A 153 1.52 -2.34 -22.39
N SER A 154 2.64 -3.08 -22.34
CA SER A 154 3.32 -3.63 -23.53
C SER A 154 3.67 -5.13 -23.42
N ASP A 155 3.54 -5.78 -22.26
CA ASP A 155 4.08 -7.13 -22.02
C ASP A 155 3.06 -8.12 -21.45
N ALA A 156 1.77 -7.98 -21.78
CA ALA A 156 0.72 -8.93 -21.37
C ALA A 156 0.96 -10.38 -21.86
N ASP A 157 2.00 -10.62 -22.66
CA ASP A 157 2.33 -11.91 -23.27
C ASP A 157 3.77 -12.40 -22.97
N ALA A 158 4.52 -11.74 -22.09
CA ALA A 158 5.88 -12.18 -21.74
C ALA A 158 5.87 -13.41 -20.83
N THR A 159 5.55 -14.57 -21.38
CA THR A 159 5.76 -15.89 -20.76
C THR A 159 7.20 -16.40 -20.94
N GLY A 160 8.16 -15.51 -21.22
CA GLY A 160 9.56 -15.85 -21.43
C GLY A 160 10.44 -15.59 -20.21
N SER A 161 11.53 -16.35 -20.11
CA SER A 161 12.55 -16.28 -19.06
C SER A 161 13.32 -14.94 -18.92
N ASN A 162 12.87 -13.88 -19.59
CA ASN A 162 13.40 -12.51 -19.55
C ASN A 162 12.38 -11.47 -19.05
N ALA A 163 11.34 -11.87 -18.34
CA ALA A 163 10.45 -10.91 -17.69
C ALA A 163 11.27 -10.08 -16.68
N ALA A 164 11.23 -8.75 -16.80
CA ALA A 164 11.86 -7.86 -15.84
C ALA A 164 11.29 -8.17 -14.44
N VAL A 165 12.16 -8.22 -13.42
CA VAL A 165 11.71 -8.38 -12.04
C VAL A 165 10.83 -7.19 -11.70
N PRO A 166 9.55 -7.40 -11.30
CA PRO A 166 8.67 -6.31 -10.96
C PRO A 166 9.24 -5.48 -9.80
N ASN A 167 9.02 -4.18 -9.83
CA ASN A 167 9.35 -3.29 -8.72
C ASN A 167 8.07 -2.78 -8.03
N VAL A 168 8.21 -2.08 -6.92
CA VAL A 168 7.06 -1.62 -6.12
C VAL A 168 6.08 -0.73 -6.92
N THR A 169 6.54 -0.02 -7.95
CA THR A 169 5.70 0.85 -8.79
C THR A 169 4.80 0.09 -9.76
N ASP A 170 5.05 -1.20 -9.98
CA ASP A 170 4.26 -2.06 -10.85
C ASP A 170 3.02 -2.62 -10.11
N TYR A 171 2.96 -2.38 -8.80
CA TYR A 171 1.86 -2.83 -7.96
C TYR A 171 0.91 -1.69 -7.58
N GLN A 172 -0.35 -2.07 -7.35
CA GLN A 172 -1.33 -1.26 -6.62
C GLN A 172 -1.81 -2.03 -5.40
N TYR A 173 -2.22 -1.29 -4.37
CA TYR A 173 -2.77 -1.89 -3.16
C TYR A 173 -4.29 -1.74 -3.12
N TYR A 174 -4.97 -2.87 -2.90
CA TYR A 174 -6.41 -2.99 -2.73
C TYR A 174 -6.69 -3.56 -1.34
N GLY A 175 -7.10 -2.77 -0.40
CA GLY A 175 -7.42 -3.05 0.99
C GLY A 175 -7.26 -4.48 1.53
N PRO A 176 -7.52 -4.69 2.80
CA PRO A 176 -7.40 -6.02 3.41
C PRO A 176 -8.47 -6.98 2.88
N ALA A 177 -8.33 -8.25 3.19
CA ALA A 177 -9.30 -9.29 2.87
C ALA A 177 -10.72 -8.87 3.29
N GLY A 178 -11.66 -8.92 2.35
CA GLY A 178 -13.05 -8.53 2.55
C GLY A 178 -13.40 -7.08 2.24
N ASP A 179 -12.44 -6.16 2.10
CA ASP A 179 -12.68 -4.77 1.65
C ASP A 179 -12.41 -4.59 0.15
N GLY A 180 -11.23 -4.97 -0.34
CA GLY A 180 -10.85 -4.93 -1.76
C GLY A 180 -10.87 -3.55 -2.42
N LYS A 181 -11.11 -2.47 -1.68
CA LYS A 181 -11.10 -1.12 -2.24
C LYS A 181 -9.68 -0.67 -2.53
N ARG A 182 -9.50 -0.01 -3.66
CA ARG A 182 -8.22 0.62 -4.01
C ARG A 182 -7.81 1.63 -2.94
N ALA A 183 -6.57 1.49 -2.42
CA ALA A 183 -6.10 2.24 -1.27
C ALA A 183 -5.86 3.73 -1.58
N GLU A 184 -6.13 4.55 -0.58
CA GLU A 184 -5.81 5.97 -0.51
C GLU A 184 -5.22 6.31 0.87
N GLY A 185 -4.23 7.21 0.92
CA GLY A 185 -3.62 7.65 2.19
C GLY A 185 -2.66 6.64 2.81
N PHE A 186 -2.46 6.75 4.12
CA PHE A 186 -1.46 5.99 4.86
C PHE A 186 -2.02 4.64 5.33
N HIS A 187 -1.23 3.58 5.12
CA HIS A 187 -1.52 2.21 5.55
C HIS A 187 -0.25 1.57 6.10
N SER A 188 -0.36 0.93 7.28
CA SER A 188 0.70 0.07 7.82
C SER A 188 0.35 -1.37 7.49
N ILE A 189 1.12 -1.98 6.60
CA ILE A 189 0.85 -3.27 5.97
C ILE A 189 2.15 -4.03 5.71
N GLU A 190 2.03 -5.33 5.52
CA GLU A 190 3.14 -6.16 5.05
C GLU A 190 3.64 -5.68 3.68
N GLY A 191 4.95 -5.82 3.47
CA GLY A 191 5.58 -5.49 2.21
C GLY A 191 5.23 -6.48 1.09
N ILE A 192 5.79 -6.25 -0.10
CA ILE A 192 5.66 -7.15 -1.25
C ILE A 192 6.78 -8.19 -1.14
N SER A 193 6.40 -9.47 -1.16
CA SER A 193 7.37 -10.58 -1.16
C SER A 193 8.35 -10.48 -2.34
N GLY A 194 9.63 -10.62 -2.06
CA GLY A 194 10.72 -10.51 -3.04
C GLY A 194 11.17 -9.06 -3.35
N ILE A 195 10.47 -8.05 -2.83
CA ILE A 195 10.85 -6.62 -2.90
C ILE A 195 11.22 -6.10 -1.52
N HIS A 196 10.41 -6.42 -0.51
CA HIS A 196 10.61 -6.06 0.89
C HIS A 196 11.04 -7.27 1.72
N GLU A 197 11.52 -7.03 2.92
CA GLU A 197 11.81 -8.11 3.87
C GLU A 197 10.53 -8.84 4.24
N ALA A 198 10.63 -10.17 4.38
CA ALA A 198 9.49 -11.00 4.68
C ALA A 198 8.97 -10.73 6.10
N ASP A 199 7.64 -10.82 6.26
CA ASP A 199 6.92 -10.70 7.55
C ASP A 199 7.10 -9.35 8.27
N GLU A 200 7.67 -8.34 7.58
CA GLU A 200 7.83 -7.00 8.10
C GLU A 200 6.67 -6.07 7.69
N VAL A 201 6.20 -5.27 8.64
CA VAL A 201 5.15 -4.28 8.45
C VAL A 201 5.76 -2.91 8.23
N TYR A 202 5.43 -2.29 7.10
CA TYR A 202 5.87 -0.96 6.72
C TYR A 202 4.69 -0.01 6.59
N THR A 203 4.95 1.28 6.77
CA THR A 203 3.97 2.31 6.44
C THR A 203 4.20 2.82 5.03
N PHE A 204 3.16 2.69 4.22
CA PHE A 204 3.08 3.26 2.86
C PHE A 204 2.06 4.38 2.83
N CYS A 205 2.15 5.24 1.82
CA CYS A 205 1.07 6.17 1.49
C CYS A 205 0.67 5.98 0.04
N PHE A 206 -0.63 5.87 -0.21
CA PHE A 206 -1.17 5.58 -1.53
C PHE A 206 -1.91 6.77 -2.13
N LYS A 207 -1.77 6.90 -3.43
CA LYS A 207 -2.62 7.74 -4.27
C LYS A 207 -3.13 6.90 -5.43
N ALA A 208 -4.42 6.70 -5.51
CA ALA A 208 -5.04 5.81 -6.49
C ALA A 208 -4.41 4.40 -6.50
N GLY A 209 -4.23 3.81 -5.31
CA GLY A 209 -3.63 2.49 -5.11
C GLY A 209 -2.11 2.43 -5.29
N LYS A 210 -1.49 3.42 -5.90
CA LYS A 210 -0.04 3.46 -6.14
C LYS A 210 0.69 4.06 -4.95
N PRO A 211 1.77 3.42 -4.44
CA PRO A 211 2.55 3.98 -3.36
C PRO A 211 3.36 5.20 -3.80
N TYR A 212 3.60 6.13 -2.89
CA TYR A 212 4.61 7.17 -3.08
C TYR A 212 5.99 6.52 -3.00
N VAL A 213 6.81 6.70 -4.05
CA VAL A 213 8.11 6.03 -4.21
C VAL A 213 9.15 7.05 -4.67
N SER A 214 10.34 7.04 -4.07
CA SER A 214 11.46 7.80 -4.59
C SER A 214 11.84 7.31 -5.99
N THR A 215 11.97 8.23 -6.94
CA THR A 215 12.43 7.93 -8.30
C THR A 215 13.96 7.79 -8.39
N LYS A 216 14.67 8.09 -7.30
CA LYS A 216 16.11 7.94 -7.15
C LYS A 216 16.39 6.89 -6.08
N LYS A 217 17.55 6.26 -6.13
CA LYS A 217 17.99 5.39 -5.04
C LYS A 217 18.00 6.16 -3.72
N GLY A 218 17.46 5.55 -2.66
CA GLY A 218 17.30 6.16 -1.35
C GLY A 218 16.01 6.98 -1.22
N ASN A 219 16.00 7.97 -0.33
CA ASN A 219 14.80 8.67 0.09
C ASN A 219 14.55 9.95 -0.71
N SER A 220 13.30 10.28 -0.98
CA SER A 220 12.85 11.56 -1.56
C SER A 220 11.72 12.20 -0.76
N LEU A 221 11.64 13.55 -0.78
CA LEU A 221 10.58 14.31 -0.11
C LEU A 221 9.31 14.38 -0.95
N PHE A 222 8.18 14.21 -0.26
CA PHE A 222 6.84 14.39 -0.81
C PHE A 222 6.02 15.33 0.08
N THR A 223 5.15 16.11 -0.54
CA THR A 223 4.18 16.96 0.19
C THR A 223 2.80 16.32 0.09
N ILE A 224 2.25 15.92 1.24
CA ILE A 224 0.95 15.30 1.34
C ILE A 224 0.14 16.07 2.38
N ASN A 225 -1.02 16.61 1.99
CA ASN A 225 -1.86 17.44 2.87
C ASN A 225 -1.08 18.56 3.60
N ALA A 226 -0.27 19.31 2.83
CA ALA A 226 0.60 20.42 3.30
C ALA A 226 1.70 20.02 4.31
N LYS A 227 1.89 18.73 4.58
CA LYS A 227 2.99 18.21 5.42
C LYS A 227 4.03 17.52 4.53
N LYS A 228 5.30 17.55 4.96
CA LYS A 228 6.38 16.87 4.24
C LYS A 228 6.71 15.54 4.89
N TYR A 229 6.86 14.53 4.05
CA TYR A 229 7.25 13.16 4.37
C TYR A 229 8.41 12.74 3.47
N ALA A 230 9.14 11.72 3.86
CA ALA A 230 10.08 11.06 2.97
C ALA A 230 9.65 9.60 2.74
N PHE A 231 9.83 9.14 1.50
CA PHE A 231 9.64 7.74 1.13
C PHE A 231 10.88 7.23 0.42
N SER A 232 11.21 5.97 0.66
CA SER A 232 12.32 5.29 -0.01
C SER A 232 11.99 4.94 -1.46
N ASP A 233 12.96 4.44 -2.19
CA ASP A 233 12.81 3.82 -3.51
C ASP A 233 12.04 2.49 -3.47
N LEU A 234 11.79 1.95 -2.27
CA LEU A 234 10.87 0.83 -2.02
C LEU A 234 9.48 1.30 -1.54
N GLY A 235 9.19 2.60 -1.51
CA GLY A 235 7.90 3.17 -1.11
C GLY A 235 7.67 3.23 0.40
N ILE A 236 8.65 2.91 1.22
CA ILE A 236 8.53 2.89 2.68
C ILE A 236 8.62 4.30 3.23
N MET A 237 7.63 4.70 4.06
CA MET A 237 7.66 5.96 4.80
C MET A 237 8.83 5.99 5.78
N GLN A 238 9.56 7.08 5.79
CA GLN A 238 10.75 7.23 6.62
C GLN A 238 10.46 7.96 7.93
N THR A 239 11.12 7.54 9.00
CA THR A 239 11.07 8.13 10.34
C THR A 239 12.49 8.39 10.86
N GLY A 240 12.64 9.13 11.95
CA GLY A 240 13.94 9.43 12.53
C GLY A 240 14.81 10.33 11.65
N ARG A 241 16.14 10.21 11.79
CA ARG A 241 17.11 10.91 10.95
C ARG A 241 17.34 10.15 9.65
N GLN A 242 17.17 10.84 8.55
CA GLN A 242 17.29 10.27 7.22
C GLN A 242 18.15 11.13 6.31
N VAL A 243 18.88 10.48 5.42
CA VAL A 243 19.52 11.11 4.28
C VAL A 243 18.52 11.12 3.12
N VAL A 244 18.27 12.28 2.55
CA VAL A 244 17.24 12.49 1.55
C VAL A 244 17.83 13.18 0.33
N ASN A 245 17.42 12.72 -0.86
CA ASN A 245 17.76 13.36 -2.13
C ASN A 245 17.11 14.75 -2.22
N VAL A 246 17.93 15.75 -2.53
CA VAL A 246 17.50 17.13 -2.78
C VAL A 246 17.79 17.54 -4.22
N ALA A 247 17.62 18.84 -4.55
CA ALA A 247 17.92 19.32 -5.89
C ALA A 247 19.38 19.10 -6.29
N ASN A 248 19.66 19.07 -7.59
CA ASN A 248 21.00 18.97 -8.20
C ASN A 248 21.78 17.69 -7.81
N ASP A 249 21.07 16.58 -7.59
CA ASP A 249 21.65 15.30 -7.17
C ASP A 249 22.46 15.35 -5.85
N GLU A 250 22.22 16.38 -5.06
CA GLU A 250 22.75 16.48 -3.71
C GLU A 250 21.89 15.68 -2.72
N ILE A 251 22.47 15.37 -1.57
CA ILE A 251 21.78 14.75 -0.44
C ILE A 251 21.88 15.65 0.80
N ALA A 252 20.88 15.58 1.67
CA ALA A 252 20.90 16.31 2.94
C ALA A 252 20.28 15.48 4.06
N ASN A 253 20.73 15.73 5.30
CA ASN A 253 20.08 15.17 6.48
C ASN A 253 18.74 15.85 6.74
N PHE A 254 17.73 15.06 7.07
CA PHE A 254 16.42 15.47 7.56
C PHE A 254 16.09 14.67 8.81
N CYS A 255 15.08 15.14 9.56
CA CYS A 255 14.51 14.42 10.68
C CYS A 255 12.99 14.33 10.50
N PHE A 256 12.43 13.14 10.78
CA PHE A 256 11.00 12.86 10.73
C PHE A 256 10.55 12.31 12.08
N GLY A 257 9.32 12.65 12.48
CA GLY A 257 8.72 12.04 13.67
C GLY A 257 8.32 10.59 13.41
N GLU A 258 7.82 9.91 14.44
CA GLU A 258 7.21 8.57 14.31
C GLU A 258 6.00 8.59 13.39
N ASP A 259 5.33 9.73 13.27
CA ASP A 259 4.23 10.01 12.34
C ASP A 259 4.69 10.27 10.89
N GLY A 260 6.00 10.17 10.61
CA GLY A 260 6.62 10.45 9.32
C GLY A 260 6.71 11.95 8.97
N ILE A 261 6.21 12.85 9.81
CA ILE A 261 6.20 14.30 9.49
C ILE A 261 7.58 14.90 9.71
N MET A 262 8.06 15.64 8.71
CA MET A 262 9.34 16.35 8.76
C MET A 262 9.41 17.31 9.97
N LYS A 263 10.46 17.19 10.75
CA LYS A 263 10.79 18.07 11.89
C LYS A 263 11.75 19.17 11.47
N THR A 264 11.72 20.28 12.19
CA THR A 264 12.61 21.44 11.99
C THR A 264 13.13 21.94 13.34
N GLY A 265 14.11 22.83 13.32
CA GLY A 265 14.70 23.39 14.54
C GLY A 265 15.58 22.39 15.26
N LYS A 266 15.67 22.53 16.59
CA LYS A 266 16.47 21.64 17.44
C LYS A 266 15.80 20.29 17.56
N GLN A 267 16.56 19.22 17.36
CA GLN A 267 16.16 17.84 17.59
C GLN A 267 17.22 17.13 18.40
N THR A 268 16.81 16.23 19.26
CA THR A 268 17.68 15.32 19.99
C THR A 268 17.43 13.92 19.45
N ILE A 269 18.46 13.27 18.95
CA ILE A 269 18.36 12.00 18.20
C ILE A 269 19.29 10.99 18.88
N PHE A 270 18.74 9.84 19.21
CA PHE A 270 19.53 8.71 19.69
C PHE A 270 20.22 8.04 18.51
N ASN A 271 21.50 7.82 18.62
CA ASN A 271 22.31 7.12 17.62
C ASN A 271 22.52 5.68 18.10
N GLU A 272 21.88 4.73 17.48
CA GLU A 272 21.93 3.31 17.84
C GLU A 272 23.33 2.70 17.67
N GLU A 273 24.11 3.21 16.70
CA GLU A 273 25.47 2.71 16.42
C GLU A 273 26.45 3.07 17.54
N THR A 274 26.32 4.28 18.08
CA THR A 274 27.24 4.79 19.14
C THR A 274 26.66 4.63 20.55
N GLY A 275 25.35 4.40 20.68
CA GLY A 275 24.63 4.41 21.95
C GLY A 275 24.50 5.80 22.56
N GLU A 276 24.79 6.86 21.83
CA GLU A 276 24.82 8.23 22.32
C GLU A 276 23.64 9.05 21.82
N THR A 277 23.29 10.07 22.58
CA THR A 277 22.28 11.04 22.18
C THR A 277 22.95 12.25 21.55
N GLU A 278 22.61 12.52 20.30
CA GLU A 278 23.15 13.59 19.48
C GLU A 278 22.19 14.79 19.42
N ASN A 279 22.74 16.00 19.38
CA ASN A 279 21.99 17.22 19.19
C ASN A 279 22.10 17.71 17.74
N TRP A 280 20.94 17.98 17.14
CA TRP A 280 20.83 18.38 15.75
C TRP A 280 20.06 19.69 15.60
N PHE A 281 20.31 20.41 14.53
CA PHE A 281 19.52 21.56 14.11
C PHE A 281 19.19 21.49 12.63
N PHE A 282 17.91 21.61 12.32
CA PHE A 282 17.37 21.62 10.96
C PHE A 282 16.78 22.98 10.63
N HIS A 283 16.99 23.49 9.42
CA HIS A 283 16.46 24.77 8.98
C HIS A 283 14.94 24.88 9.23
N THR A 284 14.51 26.00 9.79
CA THR A 284 13.10 26.25 10.16
C THR A 284 12.28 26.84 9.01
N ASP A 285 12.94 27.47 8.04
CA ASP A 285 12.34 28.24 6.97
C ASP A 285 13.24 28.29 5.73
N GLY A 286 12.78 29.00 4.69
CA GLY A 286 13.50 29.18 3.43
C GLY A 286 13.58 27.92 2.58
N ASP A 287 14.36 27.97 1.52
CA ASP A 287 14.52 26.90 0.53
C ASP A 287 15.13 25.63 1.12
N LYS A 288 15.91 25.78 2.19
CA LYS A 288 16.54 24.65 2.90
C LYS A 288 15.71 24.14 4.08
N LYS A 289 14.46 24.55 4.25
CA LYS A 289 13.61 24.12 5.37
C LYS A 289 13.63 22.61 5.54
N GLY A 290 13.97 22.16 6.76
CA GLY A 290 14.10 20.75 7.14
C GLY A 290 15.47 20.13 6.86
N GLN A 291 16.33 20.76 6.08
CA GLN A 291 17.70 20.29 5.88
C GLN A 291 18.57 20.56 7.12
N GLY A 292 19.50 19.67 7.39
CA GLY A 292 20.50 19.86 8.44
C GLY A 292 21.29 21.14 8.23
N TYR A 293 21.35 21.99 9.26
CA TYR A 293 22.07 23.25 9.22
C TYR A 293 23.58 23.02 9.12
N HIS A 294 24.25 23.76 8.25
CA HIS A 294 25.71 23.69 8.10
C HIS A 294 26.30 25.06 8.30
N GLY A 295 27.08 25.25 9.38
CA GLY A 295 27.66 26.53 9.73
C GLY A 295 27.58 26.91 11.20
N LEU A 296 27.86 28.19 11.49
CA LEU A 296 27.73 28.78 12.83
C LEU A 296 26.35 29.41 13.02
N ARG A 297 25.63 29.01 14.09
CA ARG A 297 24.38 29.58 14.49
C ARG A 297 24.41 29.94 15.97
N ASN A 298 24.24 31.22 16.27
CA ASN A 298 24.28 31.74 17.65
C ASN A 298 25.54 31.26 18.45
N GLY A 299 26.71 31.24 17.79
CA GLY A 299 27.94 30.77 18.38
C GLY A 299 28.10 29.26 18.54
N ILE A 300 27.14 28.47 18.09
CA ILE A 300 27.19 27.01 18.10
C ILE A 300 27.56 26.52 16.70
N LEU A 301 28.44 25.54 16.62
CA LEU A 301 28.88 24.92 15.37
C LEU A 301 28.00 23.69 15.02
N TYR A 302 27.50 23.69 13.79
CA TYR A 302 26.75 22.57 13.22
C TYR A 302 27.40 22.13 11.89
N VAL A 303 27.59 20.83 11.73
CA VAL A 303 28.07 20.23 10.48
C VAL A 303 27.00 19.30 9.93
N TYR A 304 26.40 19.66 8.80
CA TYR A 304 25.29 18.93 8.16
C TYR A 304 24.12 18.57 9.11
N GLY A 305 23.85 19.48 10.05
CA GLY A 305 22.79 19.35 11.06
C GLY A 305 23.28 18.93 12.43
N LYS A 306 24.32 18.12 12.54
CA LYS A 306 24.87 17.65 13.80
C LYS A 306 25.64 18.75 14.51
N ARG A 307 25.29 19.01 15.78
CA ARG A 307 26.06 19.92 16.66
C ARG A 307 27.41 19.29 16.94
N GLN A 308 28.43 20.09 16.85
CA GLN A 308 29.80 19.66 17.11
C GLN A 308 30.11 19.91 18.59
N ASP A 309 30.12 18.86 19.39
CA ASP A 309 30.35 18.91 20.83
C ASP A 309 31.72 18.30 21.17
N ALA A 310 32.46 18.90 22.08
CA ALA A 310 33.54 18.21 22.77
C ALA A 310 32.97 17.21 23.77
N THR A 311 33.64 16.09 24.01
CA THR A 311 33.27 15.16 25.06
C THR A 311 33.53 15.78 26.45
N ALA A 312 32.84 15.27 27.47
CA ALA A 312 32.93 15.81 28.82
C ALA A 312 34.34 15.69 29.39
N ASP A 313 35.07 14.62 29.04
CA ASP A 313 36.46 14.35 29.44
C ASP A 313 37.48 15.18 28.67
N GLN A 314 37.14 15.64 27.47
CA GLN A 314 38.02 16.56 26.69
C GLN A 314 37.80 18.03 27.06
N ARG A 315 36.59 18.43 27.43
CA ARG A 315 36.14 19.80 27.70
C ARG A 315 36.13 20.70 26.46
N TYR A 316 37.16 20.64 25.63
CA TYR A 316 37.30 21.36 24.35
C TYR A 316 37.85 20.41 23.29
N ALA A 317 37.33 20.51 22.05
CA ALA A 317 37.78 19.71 20.92
C ALA A 317 37.83 20.55 19.63
N PRO A 318 38.76 20.26 18.73
CA PRO A 318 38.72 20.85 17.39
C PRO A 318 37.60 20.24 16.55
N ALA A 319 36.94 21.09 15.76
CA ALA A 319 35.89 20.64 14.82
C ALA A 319 36.04 21.40 13.50
N ASP A 320 36.01 20.71 12.38
CA ASP A 320 36.15 21.27 11.05
C ASP A 320 34.84 21.76 10.46
N LEU A 321 34.87 22.91 9.81
CA LEU A 321 33.80 23.42 8.96
C LEU A 321 34.44 23.94 7.66
N ASN A 322 34.27 23.22 6.56
CA ASN A 322 34.77 23.57 5.23
C ASN A 322 36.27 23.89 5.20
N GLY A 323 37.10 23.07 5.87
CA GLY A 323 38.56 23.25 5.97
C GLY A 323 38.99 24.30 6.97
N THR A 324 38.09 24.87 7.75
CA THR A 324 38.38 25.77 8.86
C THR A 324 38.16 25.08 10.19
N THR A 325 39.20 24.93 11.01
CA THR A 325 39.10 24.28 12.32
C THR A 325 38.70 25.29 13.40
N TYR A 326 37.59 25.00 14.09
CA TYR A 326 37.10 25.75 15.24
C TYR A 326 37.33 24.94 16.52
N LEU A 327 37.55 25.64 17.64
CA LEU A 327 37.57 25.00 18.94
C LEU A 327 36.18 25.07 19.57
N VAL A 328 35.57 23.91 19.88
CA VAL A 328 34.21 23.82 20.46
C VAL A 328 34.26 23.29 21.88
N GLY A 329 33.30 23.72 22.70
CA GLY A 329 33.08 23.19 24.05
C GLY A 329 32.03 22.06 24.05
N THR A 330 31.71 21.53 25.23
CA THR A 330 30.79 20.41 25.45
C THR A 330 29.33 20.69 25.07
N ALA A 331 28.97 21.94 24.80
CA ALA A 331 27.66 22.36 24.31
C ALA A 331 27.71 22.89 22.87
N GLY A 332 28.77 22.61 22.13
CA GLY A 332 28.95 23.00 20.71
C GLY A 332 29.27 24.49 20.52
N ASN A 333 29.42 25.26 21.60
CA ASN A 333 29.77 26.67 21.51
C ASN A 333 31.24 26.88 21.12
N VAL A 334 31.46 27.69 20.09
CA VAL A 334 32.80 28.02 19.61
C VAL A 334 33.48 28.91 20.62
N GLN A 335 34.72 28.53 20.98
CA GLN A 335 35.58 29.26 21.90
C GLN A 335 36.30 30.37 21.15
N LYS A 336 36.25 31.60 21.66
CA LYS A 336 36.77 32.79 20.97
C LYS A 336 37.73 33.59 21.86
N ALA A 337 38.71 34.22 21.25
CA ALA A 337 39.49 35.27 21.88
C ALA A 337 38.71 36.58 21.95
N SER A 338 39.05 37.46 22.91
CA SER A 338 38.66 38.86 22.84
C SER A 338 39.65 39.65 21.95
N ALA A 339 39.23 40.80 21.44
CA ALA A 339 40.10 41.65 20.62
C ALA A 339 41.39 42.12 21.34
N SER A 340 41.36 42.15 22.68
CA SER A 340 42.50 42.57 23.50
C SER A 340 43.35 41.39 24.00
N SER A 341 42.92 40.15 23.83
CA SER A 341 43.68 38.96 24.28
C SER A 341 44.95 38.80 23.48
N THR A 342 45.98 38.23 24.12
CA THR A 342 47.26 37.82 23.50
C THR A 342 47.49 36.35 23.87
N SER A 343 48.08 35.60 22.94
CA SER A 343 48.56 34.25 23.18
C SER A 343 49.91 34.27 23.82
N SER A 344 50.13 33.47 24.85
CA SER A 344 51.46 33.22 25.42
C SER A 344 52.26 32.18 24.67
N GLU A 345 51.56 31.24 23.99
CA GLU A 345 52.17 30.18 23.19
C GLU A 345 52.58 30.68 21.81
N LYS A 346 51.89 31.70 21.27
CA LYS A 346 52.13 32.28 19.95
C LYS A 346 52.11 33.80 20.02
N PRO A 347 53.13 34.43 20.72
CA PRO A 347 53.17 35.88 20.92
C PRO A 347 53.31 36.66 19.61
N GLU A 348 53.90 36.07 18.59
CA GLU A 348 54.08 36.65 17.24
C GLU A 348 52.73 37.02 16.55
N LEU A 349 51.61 36.39 16.97
CA LEU A 349 50.26 36.67 16.41
C LEU A 349 49.69 38.01 16.91
N GLY A 350 50.23 38.56 18.01
CA GLY A 350 49.81 39.84 18.57
C GLY A 350 48.43 39.77 19.28
N ARG A 351 47.61 40.82 19.12
CA ARG A 351 46.28 40.89 19.76
C ARG A 351 45.21 40.15 18.99
N GLY A 352 44.19 39.68 19.72
CA GLY A 352 43.03 38.95 19.15
C GLY A 352 43.20 37.45 19.20
N TYR A 353 44.16 36.94 19.97
CA TYR A 353 44.43 35.51 20.13
C TYR A 353 44.45 35.11 21.60
N LYS A 354 44.01 33.89 21.89
CA LYS A 354 43.92 33.36 23.25
C LYS A 354 44.26 31.87 23.25
N ASP A 355 45.05 31.48 24.27
CA ASP A 355 45.37 30.10 24.56
C ASP A 355 44.26 29.47 25.43
N ILE A 356 43.79 28.32 25.05
CA ILE A 356 42.79 27.55 25.77
C ILE A 356 43.32 26.13 25.96
N LYS A 357 43.42 25.72 27.21
CA LYS A 357 43.88 24.38 27.58
C LYS A 357 42.71 23.44 27.71
N ASP A 358 42.74 22.29 27.02
CA ASP A 358 41.79 21.24 27.18
C ASP A 358 42.06 20.38 28.44
N ALA A 359 41.20 19.39 28.72
CA ALA A 359 41.36 18.56 29.90
C ALA A 359 42.57 17.60 29.81
N ASN A 360 43.04 17.32 28.61
CA ASN A 360 44.21 16.46 28.37
C ASN A 360 45.51 17.23 28.43
N GLY A 361 45.44 18.56 28.63
CA GLY A 361 46.58 19.42 28.73
C GLY A 361 47.05 20.04 27.40
N THR A 362 46.38 19.75 26.28
CA THR A 362 46.67 20.36 24.98
C THR A 362 46.27 21.83 24.98
N ILE A 363 47.16 22.69 24.48
CA ILE A 363 46.92 24.12 24.38
C ILE A 363 46.54 24.47 22.95
N TRP A 364 45.34 25.05 22.80
CA TRP A 364 44.78 25.51 21.55
C TRP A 364 44.80 27.03 21.46
N THR A 365 45.52 27.61 20.51
CA THR A 365 45.49 29.07 20.27
C THR A 365 44.33 29.35 19.31
N VAL A 366 43.35 30.20 19.71
CA VAL A 366 42.21 30.59 18.90
C VAL A 366 42.18 32.11 18.67
N ASN A 367 41.62 32.51 17.52
CA ASN A 367 41.41 33.93 17.20
C ASN A 367 40.00 34.41 17.65
N THR A 368 39.68 35.68 17.32
CA THR A 368 38.37 36.30 17.65
C THR A 368 37.16 35.64 16.96
N ALA A 369 37.37 34.91 15.88
CA ALA A 369 36.33 34.10 15.22
C ALA A 369 36.22 32.71 15.84
N GLY A 370 37.17 32.27 16.67
CA GLY A 370 37.25 30.93 17.27
C GLY A 370 37.98 29.92 16.39
N VAL A 371 38.69 30.39 15.38
CA VAL A 371 39.48 29.53 14.50
C VAL A 371 40.82 29.20 15.18
N VAL A 372 41.16 27.93 15.19
CA VAL A 372 42.42 27.41 15.69
C VAL A 372 43.55 27.82 14.76
N GLN A 373 44.70 28.24 15.37
CA GLN A 373 45.87 28.72 14.64
C GLN A 373 47.00 27.71 14.63
#